data_a7eda58202620822243164aa94001f64
#
_entry.id   a7eda58202620822243164aa94001f64
#
_cell.length_a   1.000
_cell.length_b   1.000
_cell.length_c   1.000
_cell.angle_alpha   90.00
_cell.angle_beta   90.00
_cell.angle_gamma   90.00
#
_symmetry.space_group_name_H-M   'P 1'
#
loop_
_entity.id
_entity.type
_entity.pdbx_description
1 polymer ?
#
loop_
_entity_poly.entity_id
_entity_poly.type
_entity_poly.pdbx_seq_one_letter_code
_entity_poly.pdbx_strand_id
1 'polypeptide(L)'
;MYIRKRKGRYSVSIRRVGAKAINKTFAKKSDAHKFGIDIELQLQRKRYKDTSNAAKTTLKSVLERHLTERMGEVREPKKEQSRFNTICKSKVVDKYLIDLTPNDFAQFREARFIEGAASATIIRELSFMSVAIRKAIKIYGCWIPEHPIPNAIKPKEAPPRNRRLNAGEHELLKEYCKGAPMFKKPNPYWCDAIDFAIESALRLNEQLTLTWKNISIEKKVMTILAKHTKTKTERVVPLTPRALEILRNIPRSIDGRVFPMSINNFNRGWRAICKN
;
A
#
# COMPACT_ATOMS: atom_id res chain seq x y z
N MET A 1 10.05 -29.28 -34.95
CA MET A 1 11.00 -28.15 -35.16
C MET A 1 11.37 -28.02 -36.63
N TYR A 2 11.40 -26.79 -37.17
CA TYR A 2 11.86 -26.48 -38.53
C TYR A 2 12.87 -25.32 -38.49
N ILE A 3 14.01 -25.47 -39.17
CA ILE A 3 15.08 -24.46 -39.21
C ILE A 3 15.30 -24.03 -40.68
N ARG A 4 15.19 -22.71 -40.92
CA ARG A 4 15.38 -22.11 -42.23
C ARG A 4 16.49 -21.04 -42.19
N LYS A 5 17.40 -21.08 -43.18
CA LYS A 5 18.36 -19.97 -43.38
C LYS A 5 17.71 -18.87 -44.20
N ARG A 6 17.77 -17.61 -43.72
CA ARG A 6 17.29 -16.43 -44.44
C ARG A 6 18.18 -15.24 -44.16
N LYS A 7 18.69 -14.61 -45.22
CA LYS A 7 19.59 -13.45 -45.12
C LYS A 7 20.78 -13.66 -44.14
N GLY A 8 21.47 -14.79 -44.27
CA GLY A 8 22.62 -15.12 -43.42
C GLY A 8 22.33 -15.56 -42.00
N ARG A 9 21.06 -15.57 -41.57
CA ARG A 9 20.62 -15.98 -40.22
C ARG A 9 19.77 -17.25 -40.26
N TYR A 10 19.68 -17.97 -39.13
CA TYR A 10 18.93 -19.21 -38.97
C TYR A 10 17.69 -18.96 -38.13
N SER A 11 16.51 -19.14 -38.73
CA SER A 11 15.20 -18.97 -38.07
C SER A 11 14.67 -20.35 -37.69
N VAL A 12 14.34 -20.53 -36.42
CA VAL A 12 13.71 -21.73 -35.85
C VAL A 12 12.21 -21.46 -35.76
N SER A 13 11.41 -22.40 -36.20
CA SER A 13 9.96 -22.41 -36.04
C SER A 13 9.50 -23.70 -35.41
N ILE A 14 8.79 -23.62 -34.30
CA ILE A 14 8.21 -24.76 -33.59
C ILE A 14 6.70 -24.54 -33.54
N ARG A 15 5.95 -25.48 -34.12
CA ARG A 15 4.48 -25.46 -34.18
C ARG A 15 3.93 -26.71 -33.51
N ARG A 16 2.93 -26.55 -32.68
CA ARG A 16 2.12 -27.62 -32.10
C ARG A 16 0.64 -27.32 -32.28
N VAL A 17 -0.17 -28.34 -32.44
CA VAL A 17 -1.64 -28.23 -32.53
C VAL A 17 -2.12 -27.63 -31.19
N GLY A 18 -2.94 -26.59 -31.24
CA GLY A 18 -3.49 -25.89 -30.08
C GLY A 18 -2.54 -24.92 -29.36
N ALA A 19 -1.31 -24.70 -29.88
CA ALA A 19 -0.35 -23.77 -29.28
C ALA A 19 0.13 -22.70 -30.27
N LYS A 20 0.45 -21.52 -29.77
CA LYS A 20 1.05 -20.42 -30.55
C LYS A 20 2.42 -20.85 -31.09
N ALA A 21 2.69 -20.58 -32.38
CA ALA A 21 3.97 -20.89 -32.99
C ALA A 21 5.11 -20.09 -32.33
N ILE A 22 6.20 -20.79 -32.02
CA ILE A 22 7.39 -20.19 -31.41
C ILE A 22 8.42 -20.00 -32.53
N ASN A 23 8.80 -18.74 -32.78
CA ASN A 23 9.79 -18.37 -33.80
C ASN A 23 10.94 -17.57 -33.17
N LYS A 24 12.18 -17.95 -33.48
CA LYS A 24 13.37 -17.20 -33.04
C LYS A 24 14.48 -17.30 -34.08
N THR A 25 15.29 -16.24 -34.22
CA THR A 25 16.35 -16.15 -35.23
C THR A 25 17.71 -16.03 -34.57
N PHE A 26 18.68 -16.78 -35.09
CA PHE A 26 20.04 -16.88 -34.57
C PHE A 26 21.08 -16.59 -35.64
N ALA A 27 22.28 -16.19 -35.24
CA ALA A 27 23.40 -16.00 -36.15
C ALA A 27 24.02 -17.35 -36.59
N LYS A 28 24.08 -18.32 -35.68
CA LYS A 28 24.67 -19.64 -35.92
C LYS A 28 23.60 -20.75 -35.98
N LYS A 29 23.82 -21.74 -36.83
CA LYS A 29 22.91 -22.90 -36.97
C LYS A 29 22.90 -23.76 -35.69
N SER A 30 24.05 -23.90 -35.04
CA SER A 30 24.20 -24.65 -33.78
C SER A 30 23.30 -24.09 -32.66
N ASP A 31 23.26 -22.75 -32.53
CA ASP A 31 22.44 -22.08 -31.49
C ASP A 31 20.94 -22.23 -31.80
N ALA A 32 20.59 -22.13 -33.08
CA ALA A 32 19.25 -22.39 -33.55
C ALA A 32 18.77 -23.79 -33.21
N HIS A 33 19.65 -24.79 -33.41
CA HIS A 33 19.34 -26.19 -33.16
C HIS A 33 19.23 -26.50 -31.64
N LYS A 34 20.17 -25.99 -30.82
CA LYS A 34 20.14 -26.12 -29.35
C LYS A 34 18.86 -25.53 -28.79
N PHE A 35 18.50 -24.30 -29.21
CA PHE A 35 17.27 -23.65 -28.79
C PHE A 35 16.04 -24.49 -29.17
N GLY A 36 16.00 -25.02 -30.38
CA GLY A 36 14.87 -25.82 -30.84
C GLY A 36 14.64 -27.09 -30.01
N ILE A 37 15.72 -27.83 -29.71
CA ILE A 37 15.66 -29.03 -28.87
C ILE A 37 15.21 -28.69 -27.45
N ASP A 38 15.75 -27.63 -26.86
CA ASP A 38 15.40 -27.22 -25.50
C ASP A 38 13.90 -26.85 -25.39
N ILE A 39 13.40 -26.08 -26.34
CA ILE A 39 11.96 -25.71 -26.36
C ILE A 39 11.07 -26.94 -26.59
N GLU A 40 11.44 -27.86 -27.47
CA GLU A 40 10.66 -29.10 -27.68
C GLU A 40 10.62 -29.95 -26.40
N LEU A 41 11.74 -30.08 -25.68
CA LEU A 41 11.80 -30.76 -24.38
C LEU A 41 10.92 -30.07 -23.34
N GLN A 42 10.98 -28.75 -23.25
CA GLN A 42 10.13 -28.00 -22.33
C GLN A 42 8.65 -28.15 -22.64
N LEU A 43 8.29 -28.15 -23.93
CA LEU A 43 6.92 -28.39 -24.40
C LEU A 43 6.44 -29.81 -24.09
N GLN A 44 7.27 -30.82 -24.30
CA GLN A 44 6.97 -32.23 -23.98
C GLN A 44 6.72 -32.39 -22.46
N ARG A 45 7.54 -31.73 -21.64
CA ARG A 45 7.43 -31.78 -20.17
C ARG A 45 6.34 -30.83 -19.62
N LYS A 46 5.57 -30.13 -20.48
CA LYS A 46 4.57 -29.10 -20.11
C LYS A 46 5.15 -27.99 -19.22
N ARG A 47 6.44 -27.68 -19.36
CA ARG A 47 7.17 -26.67 -18.57
C ARG A 47 7.44 -25.38 -19.33
N TYR A 48 7.16 -25.35 -20.64
CA TYR A 48 7.38 -24.15 -21.45
C TYR A 48 6.50 -22.98 -20.94
N LYS A 49 7.15 -21.85 -20.76
CA LYS A 49 6.50 -20.57 -20.39
C LYS A 49 6.91 -19.51 -21.41
N ASP A 50 5.91 -18.87 -22.03
CA ASP A 50 6.15 -17.80 -23.00
C ASP A 50 6.58 -16.51 -22.30
N THR A 51 7.80 -16.04 -22.58
CA THR A 51 8.35 -14.79 -22.05
C THR A 51 8.15 -13.59 -22.98
N SER A 52 7.55 -13.80 -24.15
CA SER A 52 7.46 -12.77 -25.21
C SER A 52 6.71 -11.51 -24.76
N ASN A 53 5.68 -11.66 -23.92
CA ASN A 53 4.95 -10.53 -23.35
C ASN A 53 5.82 -9.77 -22.34
N ALA A 54 6.57 -10.47 -21.49
CA ALA A 54 7.45 -9.84 -20.51
C ALA A 54 8.60 -9.05 -21.17
N ALA A 55 9.06 -9.50 -22.34
CA ALA A 55 10.08 -8.83 -23.14
C ALA A 55 9.58 -7.56 -23.87
N LYS A 56 8.28 -7.30 -23.90
CA LYS A 56 7.65 -6.14 -24.54
C LYS A 56 6.95 -5.21 -23.55
N THR A 57 6.78 -5.64 -22.31
CA THR A 57 6.02 -4.93 -21.30
C THR A 57 6.98 -4.29 -20.30
N THR A 58 6.93 -2.98 -20.15
CA THR A 58 7.74 -2.24 -19.16
C THR A 58 7.12 -2.35 -17.77
N LEU A 59 7.92 -2.18 -16.73
CA LEU A 59 7.43 -2.09 -15.36
C LEU A 59 6.40 -0.95 -15.23
N LYS A 60 6.65 0.20 -15.87
CA LYS A 60 5.74 1.35 -15.85
C LYS A 60 4.34 0.99 -16.31
N SER A 61 4.22 0.32 -17.47
CA SER A 61 2.90 -0.07 -18.00
C SER A 61 2.14 -1.03 -17.09
N VAL A 62 2.85 -1.92 -16.38
CA VAL A 62 2.26 -2.81 -15.38
C VAL A 62 1.79 -2.05 -14.16
N LEU A 63 2.58 -1.07 -13.68
CA LEU A 63 2.21 -0.23 -12.55
C LEU A 63 1.00 0.66 -12.85
N GLU A 64 0.91 1.23 -14.05
CA GLU A 64 -0.23 2.02 -14.53
C GLU A 64 -1.52 1.18 -14.53
N ARG A 65 -1.46 -0.02 -15.10
CA ARG A 65 -2.58 -0.95 -15.08
C ARG A 65 -2.99 -1.33 -13.66
N HIS A 66 -2.02 -1.67 -12.81
CA HIS A 66 -2.27 -2.00 -11.42
C HIS A 66 -2.90 -0.82 -10.64
N LEU A 67 -2.44 0.40 -10.88
CA LEU A 67 -3.00 1.60 -10.28
C LEU A 67 -4.47 1.79 -10.70
N THR A 68 -4.76 1.70 -11.99
CA THR A 68 -6.13 1.84 -12.54
C THR A 68 -7.09 0.84 -11.89
N GLU A 69 -6.69 -0.42 -11.77
CA GLU A 69 -7.50 -1.46 -11.11
C GLU A 69 -7.74 -1.15 -9.62
N ARG A 70 -6.73 -0.58 -8.93
CA ARG A 70 -6.85 -0.24 -7.50
C ARG A 70 -7.67 1.01 -7.22
N MET A 71 -7.72 1.96 -8.15
CA MET A 71 -8.39 3.26 -7.91
C MET A 71 -9.85 3.12 -7.51
N GLY A 72 -10.56 2.09 -8.01
CA GLY A 72 -11.94 1.79 -7.63
C GLY A 72 -12.12 1.12 -6.27
N GLU A 73 -11.04 0.52 -5.72
CA GLU A 73 -11.11 -0.33 -4.52
C GLU A 73 -10.58 0.35 -3.26
N VAL A 74 -9.64 1.30 -3.44
CA VAL A 74 -8.92 1.92 -2.32
C VAL A 74 -9.66 3.10 -1.72
N ARG A 75 -9.54 3.25 -0.40
CA ARG A 75 -10.17 4.34 0.36
C ARG A 75 -9.53 5.71 0.09
N GLU A 76 -8.24 5.74 -0.26
CA GLU A 76 -7.45 6.94 -0.45
C GLU A 76 -6.72 6.94 -1.81
N PRO A 77 -7.44 7.12 -2.94
CA PRO A 77 -6.87 7.09 -4.28
C PRO A 77 -5.69 8.06 -4.47
N LYS A 78 -5.77 9.24 -3.87
CA LYS A 78 -4.71 10.26 -3.95
C LYS A 78 -3.37 9.80 -3.39
N LYS A 79 -3.37 8.97 -2.34
CA LYS A 79 -2.13 8.40 -1.77
C LYS A 79 -1.51 7.34 -2.67
N GLU A 80 -2.34 6.49 -3.31
CA GLU A 80 -1.86 5.52 -4.30
C GLU A 80 -1.27 6.22 -5.51
N GLN A 81 -1.93 7.26 -6.03
CA GLN A 81 -1.43 8.08 -7.13
C GLN A 81 -0.10 8.76 -6.76
N SER A 82 0.01 9.35 -5.58
CA SER A 82 1.25 9.96 -5.10
C SER A 82 2.39 8.96 -5.01
N ARG A 83 2.13 7.74 -4.51
CA ARG A 83 3.11 6.65 -4.46
C ARG A 83 3.57 6.25 -5.87
N PHE A 84 2.64 6.05 -6.78
CA PHE A 84 2.94 5.74 -8.18
C PHE A 84 3.81 6.82 -8.81
N ASN A 85 3.46 8.10 -8.66
CA ASN A 85 4.22 9.22 -9.19
C ASN A 85 5.66 9.27 -8.63
N THR A 86 5.82 8.91 -7.34
CA THR A 86 7.15 8.82 -6.71
C THR A 86 7.98 7.69 -7.31
N ILE A 87 7.39 6.50 -7.47
CA ILE A 87 8.06 5.33 -8.08
C ILE A 87 8.46 5.65 -9.52
N CYS A 88 7.62 6.35 -10.28
CA CYS A 88 7.87 6.69 -11.68
C CYS A 88 9.02 7.69 -11.91
N LYS A 89 9.57 8.30 -10.86
CA LYS A 89 10.81 9.10 -10.96
C LYS A 89 12.05 8.24 -11.14
N SER A 90 11.99 6.96 -10.81
CA SER A 90 13.12 6.04 -10.92
C SER A 90 13.19 5.40 -12.30
N LYS A 91 14.41 5.29 -12.83
CA LYS A 91 14.68 4.64 -14.13
C LYS A 91 14.31 3.16 -14.17
N VAL A 92 14.12 2.51 -13.05
CA VAL A 92 13.73 1.09 -13.00
C VAL A 92 12.39 0.83 -13.70
N VAL A 93 11.50 1.83 -13.74
CA VAL A 93 10.16 1.67 -14.34
C VAL A 93 10.18 1.55 -15.86
N ASP A 94 11.24 2.04 -16.51
CA ASP A 94 11.39 2.00 -17.97
C ASP A 94 11.92 0.65 -18.47
N LYS A 95 12.44 -0.22 -17.56
CA LYS A 95 12.91 -1.56 -17.91
C LYS A 95 11.77 -2.49 -18.28
N TYR A 96 12.05 -3.40 -19.22
CA TYR A 96 11.14 -4.50 -19.51
C TYR A 96 11.11 -5.50 -18.36
N LEU A 97 9.98 -6.17 -18.16
CA LEU A 97 9.82 -7.11 -17.04
C LEU A 97 10.84 -8.24 -17.05
N ILE A 98 11.23 -8.71 -18.24
CA ILE A 98 12.21 -9.79 -18.41
C ILE A 98 13.64 -9.38 -17.99
N ASP A 99 13.96 -8.08 -18.04
CA ASP A 99 15.28 -7.53 -17.75
C ASP A 99 15.41 -7.02 -16.31
N LEU A 100 14.34 -7.14 -15.52
CA LEU A 100 14.34 -6.73 -14.12
C LEU A 100 15.16 -7.71 -13.27
N THR A 101 16.07 -7.17 -12.49
CA THR A 101 16.94 -7.92 -11.57
C THR A 101 16.72 -7.47 -10.12
N PRO A 102 17.07 -8.31 -9.14
CA PRO A 102 17.06 -7.89 -7.73
C PRO A 102 17.91 -6.64 -7.46
N ASN A 103 19.02 -6.47 -8.18
CA ASN A 103 19.90 -5.31 -8.04
C ASN A 103 19.21 -3.99 -8.40
N ASP A 104 18.32 -3.98 -9.37
CA ASP A 104 17.56 -2.76 -9.74
C ASP A 104 16.73 -2.24 -8.58
N PHE A 105 16.12 -3.14 -7.83
CA PHE A 105 15.31 -2.78 -6.66
C PHE A 105 16.16 -2.48 -5.43
N ALA A 106 17.35 -3.06 -5.32
CA ALA A 106 18.32 -2.66 -4.31
C ALA A 106 18.80 -1.22 -4.55
N GLN A 107 19.13 -0.87 -5.79
CA GLN A 107 19.49 0.50 -6.18
C GLN A 107 18.34 1.49 -5.96
N PHE A 108 17.09 1.10 -6.30
CA PHE A 108 15.90 1.90 -5.98
C PHE A 108 15.80 2.17 -4.47
N ARG A 109 15.96 1.14 -3.63
CA ARG A 109 15.94 1.27 -2.17
C ARG A 109 16.98 2.27 -1.67
N GLU A 110 18.24 2.14 -2.13
CA GLU A 110 19.33 3.05 -1.72
C GLU A 110 19.06 4.49 -2.15
N ALA A 111 18.60 4.71 -3.38
CA ALA A 111 18.22 6.04 -3.84
C ALA A 111 17.12 6.67 -2.95
N ARG A 112 16.12 5.87 -2.56
CA ARG A 112 15.07 6.34 -1.64
C ARG A 112 15.59 6.68 -0.25
N PHE A 113 16.57 5.93 0.27
CA PHE A 113 17.24 6.28 1.53
C PHE A 113 18.02 7.60 1.43
N ILE A 114 18.74 7.81 0.34
CA ILE A 114 19.48 9.06 0.09
C ILE A 114 18.51 10.26 0.03
N GLU A 115 17.30 10.08 -0.54
CA GLU A 115 16.24 11.09 -0.55
C GLU A 115 15.58 11.30 0.84
N GLY A 116 15.99 10.57 1.88
CA GLY A 116 15.45 10.70 3.24
C GLY A 116 14.13 9.95 3.48
N ALA A 117 13.74 9.01 2.62
CA ALA A 117 12.51 8.25 2.81
C ALA A 117 12.65 7.25 3.97
N ALA A 118 11.64 7.21 4.86
CA ALA A 118 11.61 6.25 5.96
C ALA A 118 11.44 4.80 5.44
N SER A 119 12.04 3.82 6.16
CA SER A 119 11.95 2.38 5.84
C SER A 119 10.53 1.91 5.53
N ALA A 120 9.55 2.32 6.35
CA ALA A 120 8.14 1.95 6.13
C ALA A 120 7.57 2.50 4.80
N THR A 121 8.05 3.64 4.31
CA THR A 121 7.65 4.20 3.01
C THR A 121 8.23 3.37 1.87
N ILE A 122 9.54 3.06 1.95
CA ILE A 122 10.23 2.23 0.96
C ILE A 122 9.62 0.83 0.88
N ILE A 123 9.30 0.22 2.01
CA ILE A 123 8.60 -1.09 2.06
C ILE A 123 7.26 -1.03 1.33
N ARG A 124 6.49 0.05 1.49
CA ARG A 124 5.19 0.21 0.80
C ARG A 124 5.38 0.40 -0.71
N GLU A 125 6.40 1.14 -1.14
CA GLU A 125 6.74 1.34 -2.56
C GLU A 125 7.19 0.02 -3.20
N LEU A 126 8.12 -0.71 -2.58
CA LEU A 126 8.56 -2.04 -3.04
C LEU A 126 7.42 -3.05 -3.05
N SER A 127 6.53 -3.01 -2.06
CA SER A 127 5.37 -3.89 -1.99
C SER A 127 4.35 -3.58 -3.10
N PHE A 128 4.14 -2.31 -3.44
CA PHE A 128 3.29 -1.90 -4.54
C PHE A 128 3.81 -2.46 -5.87
N MET A 129 5.11 -2.29 -6.15
CA MET A 129 5.75 -2.86 -7.34
C MET A 129 5.70 -4.40 -7.35
N SER A 130 5.98 -5.03 -6.22
CA SER A 130 5.95 -6.50 -6.09
C SER A 130 4.57 -7.09 -6.35
N VAL A 131 3.50 -6.45 -5.88
CA VAL A 131 2.11 -6.89 -6.14
C VAL A 131 1.77 -6.72 -7.62
N ALA A 132 2.15 -5.60 -8.23
CA ALA A 132 1.93 -5.34 -9.65
C ALA A 132 2.64 -6.39 -10.53
N ILE A 133 3.91 -6.69 -10.27
CA ILE A 133 4.67 -7.71 -10.97
C ILE A 133 4.04 -9.10 -10.79
N ARG A 134 3.60 -9.46 -9.59
CA ARG A 134 2.89 -10.73 -9.35
C ARG A 134 1.59 -10.84 -10.16
N LYS A 135 0.84 -9.73 -10.28
CA LYS A 135 -0.35 -9.70 -11.16
C LYS A 135 0.05 -9.86 -12.64
N ALA A 136 1.13 -9.20 -13.07
CA ALA A 136 1.63 -9.34 -14.43
C ALA A 136 1.95 -10.79 -14.77
N ILE A 137 2.61 -11.51 -13.87
CA ILE A 137 2.95 -12.93 -14.05
C ILE A 137 1.68 -13.81 -14.05
N LYS A 138 0.79 -13.62 -13.08
CA LYS A 138 -0.33 -14.53 -12.83
C LYS A 138 -1.55 -14.25 -13.71
N ILE A 139 -1.80 -12.99 -14.05
CA ILE A 139 -3.06 -12.54 -14.67
C ILE A 139 -2.81 -11.95 -16.05
N TYR A 140 -1.73 -11.16 -16.26
CA TYR A 140 -1.53 -10.46 -17.52
C TYR A 140 -0.70 -11.25 -18.54
N GLY A 141 -0.31 -12.50 -18.20
CA GLY A 141 0.46 -13.37 -19.10
C GLY A 141 1.91 -12.91 -19.34
N CYS A 142 2.48 -12.10 -18.47
CA CYS A 142 3.86 -11.64 -18.53
C CYS A 142 4.75 -12.54 -17.68
N TRP A 143 4.98 -13.77 -18.11
CA TRP A 143 5.78 -14.70 -17.33
C TRP A 143 7.28 -14.31 -17.33
N ILE A 144 7.89 -14.34 -16.13
CA ILE A 144 9.33 -14.20 -15.91
C ILE A 144 9.84 -15.38 -15.04
N PRO A 145 11.10 -15.80 -15.18
CA PRO A 145 11.64 -16.97 -14.47
C PRO A 145 11.58 -16.83 -12.96
N GLU A 146 11.94 -15.66 -12.45
CA GLU A 146 12.01 -15.39 -11.02
C GLU A 146 11.43 -14.01 -10.71
N HIS A 147 10.80 -13.87 -9.55
CA HIS A 147 10.26 -12.58 -9.09
C HIS A 147 11.42 -11.66 -8.65
N PRO A 148 11.59 -10.48 -9.28
CA PRO A 148 12.80 -9.67 -9.10
C PRO A 148 12.87 -8.91 -7.76
N ILE A 149 11.83 -8.97 -6.91
CA ILE A 149 11.81 -8.33 -5.59
C ILE A 149 11.73 -9.41 -4.50
N PRO A 150 12.88 -10.00 -4.09
CA PRO A 150 12.92 -10.91 -2.94
C PRO A 150 12.72 -10.14 -1.63
N ASN A 151 12.26 -10.84 -0.58
CA ASN A 151 12.02 -10.21 0.72
C ASN A 151 13.29 -9.60 1.34
N ALA A 152 14.46 -10.14 1.04
CA ALA A 152 15.76 -9.64 1.50
C ALA A 152 16.08 -8.18 1.08
N ILE A 153 15.45 -7.70 0.00
CA ILE A 153 15.64 -6.31 -0.47
C ILE A 153 14.89 -5.31 0.40
N LYS A 154 13.80 -5.71 1.04
CA LYS A 154 13.01 -4.80 1.87
C LYS A 154 13.81 -4.36 3.09
N PRO A 155 13.80 -3.06 3.43
CA PRO A 155 14.41 -2.59 4.66
C PRO A 155 13.77 -3.27 5.88
N LYS A 156 14.52 -3.34 6.98
CA LYS A 156 13.97 -3.77 8.27
C LYS A 156 12.97 -2.72 8.75
N GLU A 157 11.79 -3.15 9.18
CA GLU A 157 10.82 -2.26 9.79
C GLU A 157 11.34 -1.75 11.14
N ALA A 158 11.03 -0.49 11.44
CA ALA A 158 11.25 0.02 12.78
C ALA A 158 10.36 -0.74 13.78
N PRO A 159 10.84 -0.98 15.01
CA PRO A 159 10.03 -1.63 16.02
C PRO A 159 8.74 -0.83 16.28
N PRO A 160 7.66 -1.49 16.69
CA PRO A 160 6.42 -0.81 17.03
C PRO A 160 6.64 0.18 18.18
N ARG A 161 5.91 1.28 18.16
CA ARG A 161 5.98 2.26 19.25
C ARG A 161 5.38 1.66 20.52
N ASN A 162 6.17 1.59 21.58
CA ASN A 162 5.75 1.13 22.91
C ASN A 162 5.55 2.26 23.92
N ARG A 163 5.65 3.51 23.47
CA ARG A 163 5.51 4.67 24.34
C ARG A 163 4.06 4.77 24.84
N ARG A 164 3.91 4.81 26.14
CA ARG A 164 2.67 5.15 26.85
C ARG A 164 2.85 6.51 27.50
N LEU A 165 1.75 7.12 27.94
CA LEU A 165 1.82 8.35 28.74
C LEU A 165 2.52 8.06 30.07
N ASN A 166 3.48 8.91 30.44
CA ASN A 166 4.10 8.90 31.75
C ASN A 166 3.15 9.55 32.78
N ALA A 167 3.46 9.37 34.06
CA ALA A 167 2.72 10.07 35.13
C ALA A 167 2.81 11.59 34.92
N GLY A 168 1.70 12.29 35.03
CA GLY A 168 1.60 13.74 34.82
C GLY A 168 1.47 14.21 33.37
N GLU A 169 1.82 13.39 32.37
CA GLU A 169 1.70 13.81 30.95
C GLU A 169 0.24 14.02 30.51
N HIS A 170 -0.70 13.27 31.07
CA HIS A 170 -2.10 13.42 30.77
C HIS A 170 -2.64 14.78 31.26
N GLU A 171 -2.27 15.16 32.48
CA GLU A 171 -2.61 16.45 33.07
C GLU A 171 -2.03 17.62 32.27
N LEU A 172 -0.76 17.51 31.87
CA LEU A 172 -0.09 18.49 31.01
C LEU A 172 -0.81 18.62 29.65
N LEU A 173 -1.17 17.52 29.02
CA LEU A 173 -1.92 17.55 27.76
C LEU A 173 -3.26 18.30 27.92
N LYS A 174 -3.95 18.11 29.04
CA LYS A 174 -5.23 18.80 29.33
C LYS A 174 -5.01 20.30 29.57
N GLU A 175 -3.96 20.68 30.26
CA GLU A 175 -3.59 22.07 30.49
C GLU A 175 -3.27 22.78 29.17
N TYR A 176 -2.44 22.17 28.31
CA TYR A 176 -2.15 22.70 26.98
C TYR A 176 -3.40 22.82 26.10
N CYS A 177 -4.34 21.88 26.19
CA CYS A 177 -5.60 21.96 25.42
C CYS A 177 -6.49 23.13 25.87
N LYS A 178 -6.47 23.50 27.15
CA LYS A 178 -7.24 24.62 27.69
C LYS A 178 -6.62 25.97 27.35
N GLY A 179 -5.30 26.06 27.38
CA GLY A 179 -4.52 27.33 27.26
C GLY A 179 -3.85 27.56 25.90
N ALA A 180 -3.99 26.67 24.92
CA ALA A 180 -3.19 26.74 23.69
C ALA A 180 -3.48 28.01 22.87
N PRO A 181 -2.52 28.97 22.79
CA PRO A 181 -2.67 30.25 22.06
C PRO A 181 -2.83 30.05 20.55
N MET A 182 -2.63 28.83 20.09
CA MET A 182 -2.68 28.34 18.72
C MET A 182 -4.08 28.26 18.14
N PHE A 183 -5.12 28.17 18.96
CA PHE A 183 -6.50 28.23 18.54
C PHE A 183 -7.02 29.64 18.79
N LYS A 184 -7.27 30.42 17.71
CA LYS A 184 -7.91 31.73 17.80
C LYS A 184 -9.26 31.69 18.60
N LYS A 185 -9.85 30.48 18.71
CA LYS A 185 -10.95 30.13 19.62
C LYS A 185 -10.68 28.76 20.22
N PRO A 186 -10.72 28.59 21.55
CA PRO A 186 -10.62 27.30 22.20
C PRO A 186 -11.72 26.37 21.67
N ASN A 187 -11.35 25.20 21.20
CA ASN A 187 -12.34 24.21 20.79
C ASN A 187 -12.74 23.38 22.02
N PRO A 188 -14.00 23.46 22.47
CA PRO A 188 -14.46 22.85 23.71
C PRO A 188 -14.35 21.31 23.71
N TYR A 189 -14.23 20.72 22.53
CA TYR A 189 -14.17 19.25 22.38
C TYR A 189 -12.77 18.65 22.54
N TRP A 190 -11.69 19.46 22.64
CA TRP A 190 -10.32 18.91 22.60
C TRP A 190 -9.96 18.03 23.80
N CYS A 191 -10.17 18.53 25.01
CA CYS A 191 -9.86 17.79 26.24
C CYS A 191 -10.68 16.49 26.30
N ASP A 192 -11.98 16.62 26.05
CA ASP A 192 -12.89 15.48 26.07
C ASP A 192 -12.57 14.44 24.96
N ALA A 193 -12.09 14.89 23.80
CA ALA A 193 -11.67 13.98 22.74
C ALA A 193 -10.43 13.19 23.11
N ILE A 194 -9.47 13.79 23.84
CA ILE A 194 -8.28 13.08 24.33
C ILE A 194 -8.67 12.07 25.41
N ASP A 195 -9.42 12.48 26.41
CA ASP A 195 -9.90 11.60 27.48
C ASP A 195 -10.70 10.43 26.90
N PHE A 196 -11.62 10.72 25.99
CA PHE A 196 -12.42 9.69 25.34
C PHE A 196 -11.58 8.72 24.46
N ALA A 197 -10.52 9.20 23.83
CA ALA A 197 -9.60 8.35 23.07
C ALA A 197 -8.87 7.34 23.97
N ILE A 198 -8.45 7.78 25.16
CA ILE A 198 -7.80 6.95 26.16
C ILE A 198 -8.78 5.86 26.66
N GLU A 199 -9.99 6.26 27.01
CA GLU A 199 -11.02 5.39 27.57
C GLU A 199 -11.57 4.38 26.57
N SER A 200 -11.73 4.76 25.32
CA SER A 200 -12.39 3.94 24.30
C SER A 200 -11.44 3.16 23.41
N ALA A 201 -10.16 3.53 23.36
CA ALA A 201 -9.14 2.99 22.45
C ALA A 201 -9.60 2.96 20.98
N LEU A 202 -10.50 3.86 20.58
CA LEU A 202 -10.96 3.98 19.19
C LEU A 202 -9.85 4.50 18.29
N ARG A 203 -9.89 4.11 17.03
CA ARG A 203 -9.06 4.78 16.03
C ARG A 203 -9.56 6.21 15.83
N LEU A 204 -8.64 7.16 15.62
CA LEU A 204 -8.99 8.59 15.48
C LEU A 204 -10.14 8.83 14.49
N ASN A 205 -10.12 8.16 13.34
CA ASN A 205 -11.20 8.30 12.35
C ASN A 205 -12.55 7.78 12.88
N GLU A 206 -12.55 6.68 13.63
CA GLU A 206 -13.75 6.10 14.22
C GLU A 206 -14.35 7.05 15.26
N GLN A 207 -13.51 7.65 16.10
CA GLN A 207 -13.90 8.62 17.11
C GLN A 207 -14.48 9.91 16.49
N LEU A 208 -13.79 10.51 15.52
CA LEU A 208 -14.23 11.78 14.90
C LEU A 208 -15.44 11.64 13.96
N THR A 209 -15.78 10.40 13.57
CA THR A 209 -16.99 10.10 12.81
C THR A 209 -18.13 9.52 13.65
N LEU A 210 -17.90 9.35 14.95
CA LEU A 210 -18.92 8.85 15.88
C LEU A 210 -20.07 9.86 15.99
N THR A 211 -21.30 9.38 15.86
CA THR A 211 -22.51 10.18 15.98
C THR A 211 -23.34 9.74 17.18
N TRP A 212 -24.14 10.65 17.73
CA TRP A 212 -25.02 10.37 18.85
C TRP A 212 -26.02 9.25 18.56
N LYS A 213 -26.42 9.07 17.29
CA LYS A 213 -27.31 7.99 16.86
C LYS A 213 -26.72 6.58 17.09
N ASN A 214 -25.41 6.50 17.18
CA ASN A 214 -24.68 5.23 17.36
C ASN A 214 -24.28 4.97 18.82
N ILE A 215 -24.81 5.74 19.76
CA ILE A 215 -24.51 5.60 21.19
C ILE A 215 -25.81 5.31 21.95
N SER A 216 -25.78 4.26 22.77
CA SER A 216 -26.82 3.97 23.77
C SER A 216 -26.24 4.18 25.17
N ILE A 217 -26.62 5.28 25.81
CA ILE A 217 -26.19 5.58 27.19
C ILE A 217 -26.80 4.57 28.17
N GLU A 218 -28.04 4.15 27.95
CA GLU A 218 -28.74 3.17 28.78
C GLU A 218 -28.05 1.81 28.76
N LYS A 219 -27.74 1.32 27.55
CA LYS A 219 -27.03 0.04 27.35
C LYS A 219 -25.53 0.15 27.58
N LYS A 220 -25.01 1.35 27.80
CA LYS A 220 -23.57 1.64 27.98
C LYS A 220 -22.70 1.12 26.84
N VAL A 221 -23.18 1.27 25.60
CA VAL A 221 -22.49 0.81 24.38
C VAL A 221 -22.48 1.86 23.28
N MET A 222 -21.50 1.75 22.38
CA MET A 222 -21.45 2.46 21.12
C MET A 222 -21.24 1.50 19.95
N THR A 223 -21.86 1.79 18.82
CA THR A 223 -21.73 0.99 17.59
C THR A 223 -20.81 1.70 16.61
N ILE A 224 -19.74 1.07 16.21
CA ILE A 224 -18.81 1.57 15.19
C ILE A 224 -19.19 0.98 13.85
N LEU A 225 -19.74 1.81 12.97
CA LEU A 225 -20.26 1.38 11.68
C LEU A 225 -19.15 0.87 10.76
N ALA A 226 -19.44 -0.16 9.97
CA ALA A 226 -18.51 -0.79 9.02
C ALA A 226 -17.80 0.21 8.09
N LYS A 227 -18.50 1.25 7.61
CA LYS A 227 -17.94 2.30 6.74
C LYS A 227 -16.79 3.10 7.37
N HIS A 228 -16.69 3.14 8.70
CA HIS A 228 -15.66 3.87 9.44
C HIS A 228 -14.52 2.98 9.94
N THR A 229 -14.71 1.64 9.93
CA THR A 229 -13.69 0.68 10.36
C THR A 229 -12.70 0.33 9.25
N LYS A 230 -11.47 -0.04 9.61
CA LYS A 230 -10.45 -0.50 8.65
C LYS A 230 -10.84 -1.85 8.02
N THR A 231 -11.50 -2.70 8.78
CA THR A 231 -11.88 -4.06 8.39
C THR A 231 -13.22 -4.15 7.67
N LYS A 232 -13.91 -3.01 7.49
CA LYS A 232 -15.27 -2.94 6.93
C LYS A 232 -16.28 -3.82 7.71
N THR A 233 -16.05 -4.03 9.01
CA THR A 233 -16.91 -4.81 9.89
C THR A 233 -17.45 -3.90 10.98
N GLU A 234 -18.76 -3.96 11.22
CA GLU A 234 -19.40 -3.28 12.34
C GLU A 234 -19.02 -3.94 13.65
N ARG A 235 -18.88 -3.17 14.72
CA ARG A 235 -18.66 -3.71 16.07
C ARG A 235 -19.28 -2.82 17.14
N VAL A 236 -19.72 -3.46 18.19
CA VAL A 236 -20.19 -2.82 19.40
C VAL A 236 -19.05 -2.72 20.40
N VAL A 237 -18.88 -1.56 21.00
CA VAL A 237 -17.82 -1.27 21.98
C VAL A 237 -18.51 -0.82 23.29
N PRO A 238 -18.18 -1.43 24.44
CA PRO A 238 -18.71 -0.99 25.73
C PRO A 238 -18.14 0.37 26.12
N LEU A 239 -18.91 1.15 26.86
CA LEU A 239 -18.52 2.45 27.40
C LEU A 239 -18.12 2.30 28.87
N THR A 240 -16.91 2.76 29.21
CA THR A 240 -16.45 2.84 30.59
C THR A 240 -17.27 3.90 31.36
N PRO A 241 -17.31 3.83 32.72
CA PRO A 241 -17.96 4.89 33.52
C PRO A 241 -17.44 6.29 33.18
N ARG A 242 -16.14 6.44 32.96
CA ARG A 242 -15.52 7.72 32.56
C ARG A 242 -15.93 8.15 31.17
N ALA A 243 -15.98 7.25 30.20
CA ALA A 243 -16.48 7.57 28.86
C ALA A 243 -17.93 8.04 28.86
N LEU A 244 -18.78 7.43 29.71
CA LEU A 244 -20.17 7.87 29.92
C LEU A 244 -20.26 9.26 30.52
N GLU A 245 -19.42 9.57 31.51
CA GLU A 245 -19.34 10.91 32.13
C GLU A 245 -18.98 11.96 31.09
N ILE A 246 -17.95 11.72 30.26
CA ILE A 246 -17.57 12.61 29.16
C ILE A 246 -18.74 12.84 28.22
N LEU A 247 -19.40 11.77 27.78
CA LEU A 247 -20.54 11.85 26.86
C LEU A 247 -21.74 12.61 27.42
N ARG A 248 -21.94 12.61 28.74
CA ARG A 248 -23.03 13.37 29.41
C ARG A 248 -22.71 14.85 29.47
N ASN A 249 -21.45 15.23 29.60
CA ASN A 249 -21.03 16.61 29.84
C ASN A 249 -20.64 17.34 28.53
N ILE A 250 -20.36 16.62 27.46
CA ILE A 250 -19.93 17.23 26.18
C ILE A 250 -21.10 17.93 25.48
N PRO A 251 -20.95 19.19 24.99
CA PRO A 251 -22.00 19.88 24.28
C PRO A 251 -22.39 19.13 22.98
N ARG A 252 -23.69 19.13 22.71
CA ARG A 252 -24.24 18.51 21.50
C ARG A 252 -23.99 19.37 20.27
N SER A 253 -23.37 18.77 19.24
CA SER A 253 -23.15 19.44 17.97
C SER A 253 -24.39 19.36 17.06
N ILE A 254 -24.63 20.40 16.26
CA ILE A 254 -25.74 20.50 15.30
C ILE A 254 -25.63 19.42 14.20
N ASP A 255 -24.40 19.03 13.81
CA ASP A 255 -24.14 17.99 12.79
C ASP A 255 -24.34 16.56 13.30
N GLY A 256 -24.73 16.39 14.58
CA GLY A 256 -25.00 15.12 15.21
C GLY A 256 -23.74 14.29 15.55
N ARG A 257 -22.52 14.80 15.29
CA ARG A 257 -21.27 14.15 15.72
C ARG A 257 -21.00 14.43 17.20
N VAL A 258 -20.34 13.46 17.84
CA VAL A 258 -19.88 13.62 19.24
C VAL A 258 -18.72 14.61 19.30
N PHE A 259 -17.76 14.46 18.40
CA PHE A 259 -16.59 15.31 18.28
C PHE A 259 -16.54 15.98 16.89
N PRO A 260 -17.10 17.17 16.71
CA PRO A 260 -17.25 17.83 15.40
C PRO A 260 -15.95 18.46 14.93
N MET A 261 -14.91 17.66 14.79
CA MET A 261 -13.59 18.05 14.31
C MET A 261 -13.22 17.28 13.04
N SER A 262 -12.47 17.92 12.13
CA SER A 262 -11.87 17.20 11.02
C SER A 262 -10.55 16.52 11.45
N ILE A 263 -10.19 15.41 10.82
CA ILE A 263 -8.92 14.72 11.06
C ILE A 263 -7.72 15.65 10.85
N ASN A 264 -7.78 16.53 9.85
CA ASN A 264 -6.69 17.47 9.56
C ASN A 264 -6.55 18.52 10.68
N ASN A 265 -7.66 19.03 11.20
CA ASN A 265 -7.64 19.97 12.33
C ASN A 265 -7.13 19.29 13.59
N PHE A 266 -7.59 18.06 13.87
CA PHE A 266 -7.08 17.27 14.99
C PHE A 266 -5.57 17.03 14.87
N ASN A 267 -5.08 16.52 13.74
CA ASN A 267 -3.66 16.26 13.55
C ASN A 267 -2.79 17.51 13.63
N ARG A 268 -3.28 18.65 13.13
CA ARG A 268 -2.56 19.93 13.22
C ARG A 268 -2.45 20.41 14.67
N GLY A 269 -3.54 20.37 15.42
CA GLY A 269 -3.57 20.72 16.81
C GLY A 269 -2.71 19.78 17.67
N TRP A 270 -2.82 18.47 17.46
CA TRP A 270 -2.01 17.47 18.15
C TRP A 270 -0.50 17.70 17.97
N ARG A 271 -0.06 17.93 16.72
CA ARG A 271 1.36 18.21 16.46
C ARG A 271 1.87 19.47 17.15
N ALA A 272 1.01 20.41 17.30
CA ALA A 272 1.41 21.65 17.91
C ALA A 272 1.46 21.51 19.45
N ILE A 273 0.52 20.79 20.09
CA ILE A 273 0.58 20.43 21.51
C ILE A 273 1.86 19.62 21.82
N CYS A 274 2.22 18.65 20.96
CA CYS A 274 3.41 17.82 21.18
C CYS A 274 4.76 18.53 20.88
N LYS A 275 4.78 19.76 20.40
CA LYS A 275 6.01 20.52 20.14
C LYS A 275 6.43 21.40 21.32
N ASN A 276 5.51 21.71 22.19
CA ASN A 276 5.72 22.42 23.43
C ASN A 276 5.92 21.44 24.59
#